data_860c0058a2e75e324cd4d59679d565a2
#
_entry.id   860c0058a2e75e324cd4d59679d565a2
#
_cell.length_a   1.000
_cell.length_b   1.000
_cell.length_c   1.000
_cell.angle_alpha   90.00
_cell.angle_beta   90.00
_cell.angle_gamma   90.00
#
_symmetry.space_group_name_H-M   'P 1'
#
loop_
_entity.id
_entity.type
_entity.pdbx_description
1 polymer ?
#
loop_
_entity_poly.entity_id
_entity_poly.type
_entity_poly.pdbx_seq_one_letter_code
_entity_poly.pdbx_strand_id
1 'polypeptide(L)'
;MTLICLTLCHDLHASEPEKDNTPAIKALQSGKKTRRLEGATMRLARPILKKTPMSAVMNDIEMMMFCPVEKNNSKDGEFAGRVKNALKGYMLAHEIDDELSHMLIYVDEVKGNRFTELILYITSPDQTILYFRGDFTVEALMKVGELSEQDRKKRIKNKREGGQDDSYLQYVR
;
A
#
# COMPACT_ATOMS: atom_id res chain seq x y z
N MET A 1 36.97 -41.80 -27.14
CA MET A 1 37.50 -40.80 -26.21
C MET A 1 36.82 -39.51 -26.50
N THR A 2 35.80 -39.21 -25.78
CA THR A 2 34.90 -38.08 -26.11
C THR A 2 34.67 -37.29 -24.84
N LEU A 3 35.24 -36.12 -24.81
CA LEU A 3 35.07 -35.12 -23.79
C LEU A 3 33.74 -34.42 -24.08
N ILE A 4 32.71 -34.68 -23.33
CA ILE A 4 31.44 -33.96 -23.41
C ILE A 4 31.36 -32.96 -22.27
N CYS A 5 31.38 -31.70 -22.66
CA CYS A 5 31.29 -30.53 -21.88
C CYS A 5 30.11 -30.49 -20.90
N LEU A 6 30.45 -30.34 -19.65
CA LEU A 6 29.57 -29.78 -18.62
C LEU A 6 29.48 -28.26 -18.77
N THR A 7 28.51 -27.82 -19.59
CA THR A 7 28.10 -26.42 -19.68
C THR A 7 26.58 -26.32 -19.64
N LEU A 8 26.01 -26.69 -18.51
CA LEU A 8 24.55 -26.53 -18.29
C LEU A 8 24.28 -26.33 -16.80
N CYS A 9 24.69 -25.22 -16.27
CA CYS A 9 24.19 -24.72 -14.97
C CYS A 9 24.49 -23.24 -14.82
N HIS A 10 24.04 -22.39 -15.76
CA HIS A 10 24.17 -20.94 -15.58
C HIS A 10 22.95 -20.12 -15.98
N ASP A 11 21.75 -20.70 -15.96
CA ASP A 11 20.57 -19.90 -16.28
C ASP A 11 19.40 -20.20 -15.33
N LEU A 12 19.61 -20.03 -14.03
CA LEU A 12 18.49 -20.08 -13.06
C LEU A 12 18.61 -18.99 -12.00
N HIS A 13 19.01 -17.80 -12.44
CA HIS A 13 18.78 -16.57 -11.69
C HIS A 13 18.44 -15.44 -12.66
N ALA A 14 17.43 -15.66 -13.48
CA ALA A 14 16.68 -14.56 -14.03
C ALA A 14 15.89 -13.98 -12.86
N SER A 15 16.54 -13.11 -12.07
CA SER A 15 15.90 -12.17 -11.21
C SER A 15 14.76 -11.51 -12.01
N GLU A 16 13.57 -11.47 -11.48
CA GLU A 16 12.49 -10.62 -11.97
C GLU A 16 12.81 -9.15 -11.63
N PRO A 17 13.62 -8.41 -12.41
CA PRO A 17 14.00 -7.04 -12.05
C PRO A 17 12.93 -6.02 -12.40
N GLU A 18 11.89 -6.39 -13.13
CA GLU A 18 10.93 -5.45 -13.66
C GLU A 18 9.83 -5.07 -12.65
N LYS A 19 9.44 -6.00 -11.77
CA LYS A 19 8.39 -5.75 -10.78
C LYS A 19 8.76 -4.73 -9.70
N ASP A 20 10.05 -4.57 -9.40
CA ASP A 20 10.53 -3.66 -8.33
C ASP A 20 10.87 -2.25 -8.83
N ASN A 21 10.55 -1.93 -10.08
CA ASN A 21 11.00 -0.70 -10.75
C ASN A 21 9.87 0.27 -11.12
N THR A 22 8.68 0.11 -10.56
CA THR A 22 7.58 1.04 -10.87
C THR A 22 7.89 2.47 -10.39
N PRO A 23 7.33 3.50 -11.04
CA PRO A 23 7.53 4.90 -10.63
C PRO A 23 7.14 5.13 -9.16
N ALA A 24 6.06 4.48 -8.69
CA ALA A 24 5.63 4.57 -7.30
C ALA A 24 6.68 4.00 -6.34
N ILE A 25 7.17 2.77 -6.58
CA ILE A 25 8.19 2.15 -5.73
C ILE A 25 9.44 3.02 -5.65
N LYS A 26 9.94 3.53 -6.79
CA LYS A 26 11.11 4.42 -6.81
C LYS A 26 10.91 5.69 -6.00
N ALA A 27 9.74 6.32 -6.16
CA ALA A 27 9.40 7.51 -5.40
C ALA A 27 9.33 7.21 -3.89
N LEU A 28 8.68 6.11 -3.50
CA LEU A 28 8.52 5.72 -2.10
C LEU A 28 9.84 5.31 -1.43
N GLN A 29 10.70 4.59 -2.13
CA GLN A 29 12.04 4.22 -1.63
C GLN A 29 12.93 5.43 -1.33
N SER A 30 12.68 6.57 -1.96
CA SER A 30 13.41 7.82 -1.67
C SER A 30 13.02 8.46 -0.33
N GLY A 31 11.95 8.00 0.33
CA GLY A 31 11.50 8.47 1.64
C GLY A 31 12.38 7.92 2.78
N LYS A 32 12.84 8.81 3.67
CA LYS A 32 13.76 8.44 4.77
C LYS A 32 13.18 7.44 5.77
N LYS A 33 11.88 7.43 5.97
CA LYS A 33 11.17 6.60 6.95
C LYS A 33 10.34 5.49 6.30
N THR A 34 10.55 5.26 5.01
CA THR A 34 9.88 4.18 4.29
C THR A 34 10.28 2.83 4.85
N ARG A 35 9.29 2.00 5.14
CA ARG A 35 9.46 0.61 5.56
C ARG A 35 8.82 -0.31 4.54
N ARG A 36 9.56 -1.34 4.13
CA ARG A 36 9.09 -2.38 3.21
C ARG A 36 8.88 -3.68 3.98
N LEU A 37 7.74 -4.31 3.75
CA LEU A 37 7.35 -5.60 4.31
C LEU A 37 7.05 -6.55 3.17
N GLU A 38 7.71 -7.71 3.15
CA GLU A 38 7.51 -8.77 2.16
C GLU A 38 7.91 -10.13 2.75
N GLY A 39 7.55 -11.23 2.09
CA GLY A 39 7.90 -12.57 2.51
C GLY A 39 7.53 -12.87 3.98
N ALA A 40 8.52 -13.20 4.80
CA ALA A 40 8.30 -13.55 6.21
C ALA A 40 7.75 -12.38 7.04
N THR A 41 8.23 -11.15 6.80
CA THR A 41 7.75 -9.96 7.51
C THR A 41 6.30 -9.63 7.17
N MET A 42 5.87 -9.87 5.93
CA MET A 42 4.47 -9.73 5.53
C MET A 42 3.57 -10.72 6.28
N ARG A 43 4.03 -11.96 6.51
CA ARG A 43 3.27 -12.94 7.32
C ARG A 43 3.02 -12.47 8.74
N LEU A 44 3.97 -11.75 9.34
CA LEU A 44 3.79 -11.15 10.68
C LEU A 44 2.82 -9.96 10.68
N ALA A 45 2.70 -9.23 9.58
CA ALA A 45 1.76 -8.10 9.44
C ALA A 45 0.30 -8.56 9.20
N ARG A 46 0.08 -9.76 8.64
CA ARG A 46 -1.26 -10.25 8.29
C ARG A 46 -2.27 -10.23 9.46
N PRO A 47 -1.95 -10.64 10.70
CA PRO A 47 -2.91 -10.59 11.81
C PRO A 47 -3.41 -9.16 12.10
N ILE A 48 -2.58 -8.15 11.84
CA ILE A 48 -2.93 -6.74 11.99
C ILE A 48 -3.87 -6.33 10.85
N LEU A 49 -3.51 -6.63 9.61
CA LEU A 49 -4.31 -6.31 8.43
C LEU A 49 -5.71 -6.95 8.46
N LYS A 50 -5.85 -8.13 9.07
CA LYS A 50 -7.15 -8.80 9.28
C LYS A 50 -8.16 -7.96 10.04
N LYS A 51 -7.71 -7.04 10.88
CA LYS A 51 -8.57 -6.18 11.69
C LYS A 51 -8.89 -4.85 10.99
N THR A 52 -8.42 -4.66 9.78
CA THR A 52 -8.62 -3.45 8.97
C THR A 52 -9.48 -3.76 7.74
N PRO A 53 -10.01 -2.76 7.05
CA PRO A 53 -10.66 -2.95 5.75
C PRO A 53 -9.82 -3.71 4.72
N MET A 54 -8.48 -3.66 4.85
CA MET A 54 -7.55 -4.41 3.99
C MET A 54 -7.67 -5.94 4.13
N SER A 55 -8.48 -6.42 5.09
CA SER A 55 -8.78 -7.86 5.24
C SER A 55 -9.32 -8.51 3.96
N ALA A 56 -10.02 -7.73 3.12
CA ALA A 56 -10.59 -8.21 1.85
C ALA A 56 -9.53 -8.58 0.80
N VAL A 57 -8.35 -7.94 0.85
CA VAL A 57 -7.25 -8.14 -0.12
C VAL A 57 -5.99 -8.74 0.54
N MET A 58 -6.03 -9.01 1.82
CA MET A 58 -4.85 -9.39 2.61
C MET A 58 -4.10 -10.62 2.08
N ASN A 59 -4.82 -11.60 1.54
CA ASN A 59 -4.20 -12.82 1.02
C ASN A 59 -3.48 -12.58 -0.31
N ASP A 60 -3.89 -11.55 -1.05
CA ASP A 60 -3.40 -11.20 -2.37
C ASP A 60 -2.20 -10.25 -2.27
N ILE A 61 -1.90 -9.71 -1.06
CA ILE A 61 -0.76 -8.83 -0.84
C ILE A 61 0.54 -9.64 -0.78
N GLU A 62 1.45 -9.37 -1.71
CA GLU A 62 2.81 -9.90 -1.76
C GLU A 62 3.80 -8.98 -1.03
N MET A 63 3.65 -7.68 -1.20
CA MET A 63 4.53 -6.65 -0.64
C MET A 63 3.73 -5.43 -0.21
N MET A 64 4.17 -4.81 0.88
CA MET A 64 3.63 -3.55 1.39
C MET A 64 4.76 -2.58 1.69
N MET A 65 4.54 -1.29 1.40
CA MET A 65 5.41 -0.21 1.86
C MET A 65 4.59 0.78 2.70
N PHE A 66 5.16 1.19 3.82
CA PHE A 66 4.61 2.21 4.71
C PHE A 66 5.52 3.44 4.68
N CYS A 67 4.99 4.59 4.32
CA CYS A 67 5.73 5.81 4.11
C CYS A 67 5.05 6.98 4.84
N PRO A 68 5.42 7.27 6.10
CA PRO A 68 4.96 8.47 6.79
C PRO A 68 5.61 9.70 6.16
N VAL A 69 4.83 10.76 5.94
CA VAL A 69 5.30 12.04 5.39
C VAL A 69 5.27 13.09 6.49
N GLU A 70 6.44 13.61 6.87
CA GLU A 70 6.55 14.63 7.90
C GLU A 70 6.20 16.02 7.34
N LYS A 71 5.25 16.72 7.96
CA LYS A 71 4.72 18.01 7.49
C LYS A 71 5.72 19.18 7.54
N ASN A 72 6.77 19.08 8.35
CA ASN A 72 7.60 20.23 8.75
C ASN A 72 8.99 20.28 8.12
N ASN A 73 9.29 19.46 7.13
CA ASN A 73 10.63 19.39 6.55
C ASN A 73 10.57 19.74 5.05
N SER A 74 11.35 20.73 4.59
CA SER A 74 11.41 21.10 3.17
C SER A 74 11.70 19.93 2.25
N LYS A 75 12.51 18.96 2.73
CA LYS A 75 12.80 17.71 2.00
C LYS A 75 11.60 16.76 1.90
N ASP A 76 10.66 16.85 2.82
CA ASP A 76 9.43 16.05 2.77
C ASP A 76 8.41 16.65 1.80
N GLY A 77 8.42 17.96 1.58
CA GLY A 77 7.69 18.60 0.49
C GLY A 77 8.15 18.11 -0.89
N GLU A 78 9.46 17.96 -1.08
CA GLU A 78 10.02 17.36 -2.30
C GLU A 78 9.63 15.86 -2.45
N PHE A 79 9.62 15.13 -1.34
CA PHE A 79 9.18 13.72 -1.35
C PHE A 79 7.72 13.59 -1.73
N ALA A 80 6.83 14.37 -1.11
CA ALA A 80 5.41 14.39 -1.47
C ALA A 80 5.19 14.78 -2.94
N GLY A 81 5.98 15.75 -3.45
CA GLY A 81 5.97 16.13 -4.87
C GLY A 81 6.39 14.99 -5.80
N ARG A 82 7.44 14.23 -5.46
CA ARG A 82 7.87 13.06 -6.24
C ARG A 82 6.80 11.97 -6.26
N VAL A 83 6.19 11.69 -5.11
CA VAL A 83 5.09 10.71 -5.02
C VAL A 83 3.91 11.16 -5.87
N LYS A 84 3.46 12.41 -5.72
CA LYS A 84 2.36 12.97 -6.53
C LYS A 84 2.65 12.88 -8.03
N ASN A 85 3.89 13.12 -8.45
CA ASN A 85 4.28 12.97 -9.86
C ASN A 85 4.26 11.50 -10.30
N ALA A 86 4.72 10.57 -9.46
CA ALA A 86 4.68 9.15 -9.75
C ALA A 86 3.25 8.63 -9.88
N LEU A 87 2.30 9.18 -9.09
CA LEU A 87 0.88 8.80 -9.12
C LEU A 87 0.13 9.27 -10.38
N LYS A 88 0.71 10.15 -11.21
CA LYS A 88 0.06 10.59 -12.47
C LYS A 88 -0.21 9.45 -13.45
N GLY A 89 0.51 8.33 -13.34
CA GLY A 89 0.29 7.12 -14.14
C GLY A 89 -0.73 6.14 -13.54
N TYR A 90 -1.32 6.47 -12.39
CA TYR A 90 -2.30 5.64 -11.70
C TYR A 90 -3.70 6.21 -11.84
N MET A 91 -4.68 5.34 -11.83
CA MET A 91 -6.09 5.71 -11.84
C MET A 91 -6.56 5.98 -10.40
N LEU A 92 -7.20 7.12 -10.17
CA LEU A 92 -7.91 7.37 -8.91
C LEU A 92 -9.18 6.50 -8.90
N ALA A 93 -9.16 5.47 -8.06
CA ALA A 93 -10.26 4.52 -7.96
C ALA A 93 -11.33 4.97 -6.96
N HIS A 94 -10.92 5.65 -5.89
CA HIS A 94 -11.84 6.13 -4.86
C HIS A 94 -11.25 7.29 -4.07
N GLU A 95 -12.13 8.16 -3.56
CA GLU A 95 -11.78 9.26 -2.65
C GLU A 95 -12.70 9.20 -1.45
N ILE A 96 -12.12 9.29 -0.26
CA ILE A 96 -12.81 9.40 1.00
C ILE A 96 -12.44 10.75 1.60
N ASP A 97 -13.43 11.63 1.74
CA ASP A 97 -13.26 12.95 2.36
C ASP A 97 -14.32 13.14 3.43
N ASP A 98 -13.91 13.19 4.69
CA ASP A 98 -14.80 13.34 5.82
C ASP A 98 -14.15 14.10 7.00
N GLU A 99 -14.91 14.28 8.08
CA GLU A 99 -14.47 14.98 9.30
C GLU A 99 -13.24 14.33 9.99
N LEU A 100 -12.95 13.06 9.71
CA LEU A 100 -11.90 12.29 10.37
C LEU A 100 -10.67 12.11 9.51
N SER A 101 -10.84 12.01 8.19
CA SER A 101 -9.75 11.70 7.28
C SER A 101 -10.03 12.15 5.86
N HIS A 102 -8.95 12.43 5.14
CA HIS A 102 -8.98 12.54 3.69
C HIS A 102 -8.01 11.53 3.10
N MET A 103 -8.51 10.63 2.26
CA MET A 103 -7.75 9.53 1.68
C MET A 103 -8.09 9.34 0.20
N LEU A 104 -7.06 9.20 -0.61
CA LEU A 104 -7.14 8.90 -2.04
C LEU A 104 -6.65 7.47 -2.28
N ILE A 105 -7.41 6.71 -3.04
CA ILE A 105 -7.09 5.32 -3.40
C ILE A 105 -6.77 5.28 -4.88
N TYR A 106 -5.54 4.91 -5.19
CA TYR A 106 -5.05 4.77 -6.55
C TYR A 106 -4.76 3.31 -6.87
N VAL A 107 -4.96 2.94 -8.13
CA VAL A 107 -4.60 1.64 -8.68
C VAL A 107 -3.80 1.83 -9.98
N ASP A 108 -2.97 0.85 -10.33
CA ASP A 108 -2.33 0.80 -11.64
C ASP A 108 -3.32 0.44 -12.75
N GLU A 109 -2.84 0.13 -13.94
CA GLU A 109 -3.67 -0.24 -15.08
C GLU A 109 -4.51 -1.48 -14.79
N VAL A 110 -5.83 -1.36 -14.89
CA VAL A 110 -6.76 -2.49 -14.75
C VAL A 110 -6.79 -3.28 -16.06
N LYS A 111 -6.38 -4.55 -16.01
CA LYS A 111 -6.42 -5.49 -17.13
C LYS A 111 -7.52 -6.52 -16.91
N GLY A 112 -8.60 -6.39 -17.67
CA GLY A 112 -9.83 -7.16 -17.43
C GLY A 112 -10.45 -6.77 -16.09
N ASN A 113 -10.30 -7.65 -15.08
CA ASN A 113 -10.81 -7.47 -13.73
C ASN A 113 -9.69 -7.43 -12.67
N ARG A 114 -8.44 -7.27 -13.07
CA ARG A 114 -7.27 -7.38 -12.18
C ARG A 114 -6.36 -6.18 -12.30
N PHE A 115 -5.67 -5.89 -11.19
CA PHE A 115 -4.62 -4.89 -11.10
C PHE A 115 -3.55 -5.37 -10.10
N THR A 116 -2.36 -4.77 -10.12
CA THR A 116 -1.22 -5.27 -9.36
C THR A 116 -0.75 -4.33 -8.27
N GLU A 117 -1.08 -3.05 -8.36
CA GLU A 117 -0.64 -2.03 -7.41
C GLU A 117 -1.84 -1.26 -6.84
N LEU A 118 -1.87 -1.14 -5.52
CA LEU A 118 -2.86 -0.39 -4.76
C LEU A 118 -2.15 0.61 -3.86
N ILE A 119 -2.52 1.88 -3.95
CA ILE A 119 -1.91 2.96 -3.18
C ILE A 119 -2.99 3.71 -2.41
N LEU A 120 -2.86 3.74 -1.10
CA LEU A 120 -3.68 4.58 -0.22
C LEU A 120 -2.86 5.81 0.16
N TYR A 121 -3.28 6.97 -0.29
CA TYR A 121 -2.66 8.24 0.07
C TYR A 121 -3.56 8.96 1.07
N ILE A 122 -3.20 8.86 2.35
CA ILE A 122 -3.87 9.53 3.46
C ILE A 122 -3.24 10.91 3.57
N THR A 123 -4.05 11.97 3.46
CA THR A 123 -3.57 13.36 3.49
C THR A 123 -3.91 14.08 4.79
N SER A 124 -4.85 13.56 5.57
CA SER A 124 -5.29 14.10 6.86
C SER A 124 -5.72 12.96 7.81
N PRO A 125 -5.49 13.05 9.12
CA PRO A 125 -4.77 14.13 9.83
C PRO A 125 -3.25 14.12 9.60
N ASP A 126 -2.65 12.93 9.43
CA ASP A 126 -1.22 12.76 9.17
C ASP A 126 -1.00 12.22 7.78
N GLN A 127 -0.10 12.84 7.04
CA GLN A 127 0.21 12.36 5.71
C GLN A 127 0.93 11.01 5.77
N THR A 128 0.32 10.01 5.16
CA THR A 128 0.86 8.64 5.10
C THR A 128 0.53 8.03 3.76
N ILE A 129 1.50 7.31 3.20
CA ILE A 129 1.31 6.55 1.97
C ILE A 129 1.49 5.08 2.30
N LEU A 130 0.47 4.30 1.98
CA LEU A 130 0.52 2.85 2.02
C LEU A 130 0.48 2.35 0.58
N TYR A 131 1.49 1.63 0.19
CA TYR A 131 1.59 0.99 -1.10
C TYR A 131 1.50 -0.52 -0.91
N PHE A 132 0.71 -1.17 -1.74
CA PHE A 132 0.54 -2.61 -1.76
C PHE A 132 0.77 -3.12 -3.16
N ARG A 133 1.53 -4.20 -3.28
CA ARG A 133 1.67 -4.98 -4.49
C ARG A 133 1.13 -6.37 -4.28
N GLY A 134 0.47 -6.89 -5.29
CA GLY A 134 -0.14 -8.22 -5.27
C GLY A 134 -0.90 -8.50 -6.55
N ASP A 135 -1.86 -9.40 -6.45
CA ASP A 135 -2.74 -9.76 -7.56
C ASP A 135 -4.19 -9.51 -7.15
N PHE A 136 -4.65 -8.28 -7.32
CA PHE A 136 -5.93 -7.81 -6.82
C PHE A 136 -7.03 -7.91 -7.87
N THR A 137 -8.28 -8.03 -7.41
CA THR A 137 -9.46 -7.92 -8.28
C THR A 137 -10.25 -6.64 -7.96
N VAL A 138 -11.00 -6.15 -8.95
CA VAL A 138 -11.86 -4.97 -8.77
C VAL A 138 -12.91 -5.22 -7.68
N GLU A 139 -13.47 -6.43 -7.60
CA GLU A 139 -14.43 -6.79 -6.55
C GLU A 139 -13.81 -6.74 -5.15
N ALA A 140 -12.56 -7.21 -5.01
CA ALA A 140 -11.86 -7.13 -3.73
C ALA A 140 -11.61 -5.68 -3.33
N LEU A 141 -11.29 -4.79 -4.28
CA LEU A 141 -11.18 -3.35 -4.03
C LEU A 141 -12.51 -2.73 -3.59
N MET A 142 -13.62 -3.06 -4.27
CA MET A 142 -14.95 -2.61 -3.87
C MET A 142 -15.27 -3.02 -2.44
N LYS A 143 -14.94 -4.25 -2.07
CA LYS A 143 -15.12 -4.75 -0.70
C LYS A 143 -14.25 -4.00 0.33
N VAL A 144 -13.02 -3.60 -0.02
CA VAL A 144 -12.20 -2.70 0.82
C VAL A 144 -12.94 -1.38 1.05
N GLY A 145 -13.52 -0.80 0.01
CA GLY A 145 -14.32 0.42 0.11
C GLY A 145 -15.51 0.26 1.05
N GLU A 146 -16.31 -0.79 0.90
CA GLU A 146 -17.46 -1.10 1.76
C GLU A 146 -17.06 -1.26 3.23
N LEU A 147 -15.99 -2.02 3.50
CA LEU A 147 -15.48 -2.23 4.85
C LEU A 147 -14.92 -0.94 5.47
N SER A 148 -14.26 -0.12 4.65
CA SER A 148 -13.77 1.21 5.07
C SER A 148 -14.92 2.11 5.50
N GLU A 149 -16.01 2.13 4.72
CA GLU A 149 -17.19 2.91 5.03
C GLU A 149 -17.89 2.42 6.31
N GLN A 150 -17.98 1.10 6.53
CA GLN A 150 -18.54 0.53 7.74
C GLN A 150 -17.70 0.87 8.98
N ASP A 151 -16.39 0.77 8.87
CA ASP A 151 -15.45 1.13 9.95
C ASP A 151 -15.56 2.62 10.29
N ARG A 152 -15.62 3.47 9.28
CA ARG A 152 -15.84 4.91 9.39
C ARG A 152 -17.13 5.23 10.17
N LYS A 153 -18.26 4.62 9.78
CA LYS A 153 -19.55 4.83 10.47
C LYS A 153 -19.48 4.44 11.94
N LYS A 154 -18.79 3.34 12.28
CA LYS A 154 -18.58 2.94 13.66
C LYS A 154 -17.77 3.98 14.43
N ARG A 155 -16.70 4.54 13.86
CA ARG A 155 -15.85 5.55 14.51
C ARG A 155 -16.61 6.85 14.76
N ILE A 156 -17.35 7.34 13.78
CA ILE A 156 -18.17 8.55 13.93
C ILE A 156 -19.19 8.34 15.05
N LYS A 157 -19.85 7.18 15.10
CA LYS A 157 -20.79 6.85 16.17
C LYS A 157 -20.09 6.86 17.54
N ASN A 158 -18.98 6.18 17.68
CA ASN A 158 -18.23 6.12 18.94
C ASN A 158 -17.77 7.51 19.41
N LYS A 159 -17.29 8.36 18.48
CA LYS A 159 -16.89 9.74 18.79
C LYS A 159 -18.07 10.58 19.31
N ARG A 160 -19.28 10.42 18.73
CA ARG A 160 -20.49 11.12 19.18
C ARG A 160 -21.00 10.66 20.53
N GLU A 161 -20.77 9.37 20.87
CA GLU A 161 -21.17 8.76 22.14
C GLU A 161 -20.12 8.96 23.26
N GLY A 162 -19.08 9.79 23.03
CA GLY A 162 -18.03 10.10 24.02
C GLY A 162 -17.00 8.99 24.19
N GLY A 163 -16.96 8.01 23.30
CA GLY A 163 -15.95 6.94 23.27
C GLY A 163 -14.58 7.48 22.91
N GLN A 164 -13.55 7.04 23.63
CA GLN A 164 -12.16 7.35 23.30
C GLN A 164 -11.74 6.51 22.11
N ASP A 165 -11.29 7.16 21.00
CA ASP A 165 -10.85 6.45 19.79
C ASP A 165 -9.38 6.00 19.96
N ASP A 166 -9.16 4.87 20.64
CA ASP A 166 -7.83 4.29 20.84
C ASP A 166 -7.36 3.44 19.66
N SER A 167 -8.12 3.38 18.56
CA SER A 167 -7.92 2.38 17.50
C SER A 167 -6.63 2.54 16.69
N TYR A 168 -6.06 3.75 16.58
CA TYR A 168 -4.81 3.97 15.84
C TYR A 168 -3.54 3.85 16.68
N LEU A 169 -3.61 4.14 17.97
CA LEU A 169 -2.42 4.12 18.82
C LEU A 169 -1.95 2.70 19.21
N GLN A 170 -2.80 1.69 19.03
CA GLN A 170 -2.43 0.29 19.31
C GLN A 170 -1.50 -0.33 18.25
N TYR A 171 -1.36 0.29 17.07
CA TYR A 171 -0.57 -0.27 15.95
C TYR A 171 0.79 0.38 15.76
N VAL A 172 1.11 1.43 16.54
CA VAL A 172 2.32 2.25 16.35
C VAL A 172 3.29 2.18 17.55
N ARG A 173 2.92 1.41 18.59
CA ARG A 173 3.81 1.17 19.74
C ARG A 173 4.58 -0.14 19.64
#